data_a3f5f704a4365b41054f5cbbd4c946d6
#
_entry.id   a3f5f704a4365b41054f5cbbd4c946d6
#
_cell.length_a   1.000
_cell.length_b   1.000
_cell.length_c   1.000
_cell.angle_alpha   90.00
_cell.angle_beta   90.00
_cell.angle_gamma   90.00
#
_symmetry.space_group_name_H-M   'P 1'
#
loop_
_entity.id
_entity.type
_entity.pdbx_description
1 polymer ?
#
loop_
_entity_poly.entity_id
_entity_poly.type
_entity_poly.pdbx_seq_one_letter_code
_entity_poly.pdbx_strand_id
1 'polypeptide(L)'
;MNRREFGRRSGSVFSAIAVAGLDFSALGHRADADLVRRVQQTSLRVNGARALNWLRALADFGNTPQGGISRVAFSEADRAGREFIAGIMREAGLSVSLDFAGNVVGQKAGSDPALPPLMVGSHIDSVPSGGNFDGQVGSIGAVEVARTLADDGIDLRHPLEVVIFTNEEGGKTGSRAWIGQVEPSELELVTASGHTIGEGLRLVGGDPDRLDEVRREEGAIAAFLELHIEQGSVLEAEEVEIGVVEGIVGIKRWNVTIEGLANHAGTTPMNVRRDALVAAARFIAVVDEVASSMRGRQVATVGRLDVQPGAPNVIPGKVTLSLEIRDLEMARIDRVFDVIGLSADLIAAEEQVEISFERFYVSTAAPTAPLLRRVIEAAAERLGYSNLRMPSGAGHDAQSIALLGPVGMIFVPSRDGISHSPLEFTDPQHVVNGMNVLLHALLDLDRG
;
A
#
# COMPACT_ATOMS: atom_id res chain seq x y z
N MET A 1 -24.96 55.45 -34.85
CA MET A 1 -24.13 55.16 -36.04
C MET A 1 -24.29 53.69 -36.39
N ASN A 2 -24.54 53.44 -37.68
CA ASN A 2 -25.32 52.37 -38.26
C ASN A 2 -24.65 50.97 -38.32
N ARG A 3 -25.45 49.95 -38.08
CA ARG A 3 -25.20 48.53 -38.24
C ARG A 3 -25.04 48.04 -39.71
N ARG A 4 -24.26 48.69 -40.54
CA ARG A 4 -24.17 48.33 -41.97
C ARG A 4 -22.76 48.27 -42.58
N GLU A 5 -21.69 48.20 -41.79
CA GLU A 5 -20.31 48.10 -42.38
C GLU A 5 -19.49 46.91 -41.93
N PHE A 6 -20.10 45.82 -41.43
CA PHE A 6 -19.39 44.59 -41.06
C PHE A 6 -19.65 43.40 -41.99
N GLY A 7 -20.03 43.68 -43.20
CA GLY A 7 -20.42 42.61 -44.13
C GLY A 7 -19.73 42.66 -45.49
N ARG A 8 -18.43 42.99 -45.61
CA ARG A 8 -17.70 42.91 -46.87
C ARG A 8 -16.17 42.86 -46.69
N ARG A 9 -15.63 41.84 -46.03
CA ARG A 9 -14.23 41.40 -46.16
C ARG A 9 -14.06 39.93 -45.70
N SER A 10 -14.77 39.01 -46.31
CA SER A 10 -14.55 37.58 -46.16
C SER A 10 -14.80 36.89 -47.51
N GLY A 11 -14.04 37.29 -48.50
CA GLY A 11 -14.10 36.70 -49.82
C GLY A 11 -12.77 36.90 -50.51
N SER A 12 -11.97 35.85 -50.59
CA SER A 12 -10.78 35.67 -51.42
C SER A 12 -9.47 35.44 -50.63
N VAL A 13 -9.31 34.26 -50.08
CA VAL A 13 -8.07 33.47 -50.09
C VAL A 13 -8.44 31.98 -50.12
N PHE A 14 -9.04 31.55 -51.21
CA PHE A 14 -9.08 30.14 -51.59
C PHE A 14 -8.63 30.07 -53.03
N SER A 15 -7.33 30.05 -53.24
CA SER A 15 -6.75 29.55 -54.52
C SER A 15 -5.33 29.11 -54.27
N ALA A 16 -5.09 27.87 -54.65
CA ALA A 16 -3.81 27.23 -54.90
C ALA A 16 -3.01 26.72 -53.67
N ILE A 17 -3.38 25.56 -53.15
CA ILE A 17 -2.39 24.48 -52.94
C ILE A 17 -3.07 23.16 -53.35
N ALA A 18 -2.91 22.80 -54.61
CA ALA A 18 -3.11 21.45 -55.10
C ALA A 18 -1.78 20.70 -54.84
N VAL A 19 -1.69 19.99 -53.72
CA VAL A 19 -0.61 19.05 -53.42
C VAL A 19 -1.24 17.78 -52.87
N ALA A 20 -1.08 16.72 -53.68
CA ALA A 20 -1.15 15.30 -53.33
C ALA A 20 -2.32 14.84 -52.44
N GLY A 21 -3.24 14.10 -53.03
CA GLY A 21 -4.22 13.15 -52.51
C GLY A 21 -4.13 12.71 -51.06
N LEU A 22 -4.28 13.62 -50.12
CA LEU A 22 -4.57 13.30 -48.74
C LEU A 22 -6.08 13.41 -48.53
N ASP A 23 -6.69 12.28 -48.26
CA ASP A 23 -8.12 12.17 -47.98
C ASP A 23 -8.43 12.83 -46.64
N PHE A 24 -8.77 14.13 -46.64
CA PHE A 24 -9.15 14.90 -45.47
C PHE A 24 -10.43 14.36 -44.80
N SER A 25 -11.22 13.52 -45.50
CA SER A 25 -12.39 12.88 -44.90
C SER A 25 -12.00 11.82 -43.86
N ALA A 26 -10.92 11.08 -44.11
CA ALA A 26 -10.42 10.05 -43.17
C ALA A 26 -9.78 10.66 -41.91
N LEU A 27 -9.21 11.86 -41.96
CA LEU A 27 -8.66 12.57 -40.82
C LEU A 27 -9.77 13.15 -39.92
N GLY A 28 -10.83 13.69 -40.52
CA GLY A 28 -12.01 14.16 -39.77
C GLY A 28 -12.74 13.03 -39.02
N HIS A 29 -12.95 11.89 -39.68
CA HIS A 29 -13.61 10.73 -39.07
C HIS A 29 -12.79 10.09 -37.93
N ARG A 30 -11.44 10.11 -38.03
CA ARG A 30 -10.58 9.65 -36.93
C ARG A 30 -10.62 10.59 -35.73
N ALA A 31 -10.55 11.90 -35.96
CA ALA A 31 -10.63 12.90 -34.87
C ALA A 31 -11.98 12.87 -34.17
N ASP A 32 -13.10 12.69 -34.90
CA ASP A 32 -14.42 12.55 -34.34
C ASP A 32 -14.58 11.23 -33.55
N ALA A 33 -14.03 10.12 -34.06
CA ALA A 33 -14.04 8.83 -33.36
C ALA A 33 -13.20 8.89 -32.07
N ASP A 34 -12.04 9.54 -32.11
CA ASP A 34 -11.21 9.74 -30.90
C ASP A 34 -11.89 10.66 -29.89
N LEU A 35 -12.59 11.70 -30.33
CA LEU A 35 -13.35 12.57 -29.45
C LEU A 35 -14.52 11.83 -28.78
N VAL A 36 -15.29 11.06 -29.56
CA VAL A 36 -16.39 10.23 -29.04
C VAL A 36 -15.85 9.20 -28.04
N ARG A 37 -14.74 8.53 -28.37
CA ARG A 37 -14.09 7.58 -27.49
C ARG A 37 -13.62 8.23 -26.17
N ARG A 38 -13.05 9.44 -26.23
CA ARG A 38 -12.63 10.21 -25.05
C ARG A 38 -13.82 10.59 -24.17
N VAL A 39 -14.94 11.04 -24.77
CA VAL A 39 -16.17 11.42 -24.05
C VAL A 39 -16.80 10.19 -23.39
N GLN A 40 -16.89 9.06 -24.11
CA GLN A 40 -17.40 7.79 -23.55
C GLN A 40 -16.56 7.31 -22.37
N GLN A 41 -15.22 7.38 -22.50
CA GLN A 41 -14.32 6.95 -21.40
C GLN A 41 -14.37 7.88 -20.19
N THR A 42 -14.63 9.19 -20.36
CA THR A 42 -14.80 10.12 -19.22
C THR A 42 -16.08 9.85 -18.42
N SER A 43 -17.09 9.24 -19.04
CA SER A 43 -18.34 8.85 -18.39
C SER A 43 -18.31 7.43 -17.79
N LEU A 44 -17.30 6.63 -18.11
CA LEU A 44 -17.18 5.26 -17.62
C LEU A 44 -17.08 5.23 -16.09
N ARG A 45 -17.82 4.35 -15.48
CA ARG A 45 -17.83 4.14 -14.02
C ARG A 45 -17.88 2.66 -13.72
N VAL A 46 -17.25 2.27 -12.61
CA VAL A 46 -17.37 0.92 -12.06
C VAL A 46 -18.82 0.65 -11.61
N ASN A 47 -19.23 -0.60 -11.60
CA ASN A 47 -20.48 -0.99 -10.97
C ASN A 47 -20.30 -1.11 -9.45
N GLY A 48 -20.44 0.02 -8.75
CA GLY A 48 -20.26 0.11 -7.31
C GLY A 48 -21.14 -0.87 -6.51
N ALA A 49 -22.37 -1.11 -6.95
CA ALA A 49 -23.27 -2.06 -6.27
C ALA A 49 -22.71 -3.50 -6.35
N ARG A 50 -22.18 -3.91 -7.49
CA ARG A 50 -21.52 -5.21 -7.69
C ARG A 50 -20.28 -5.35 -6.82
N ALA A 51 -19.39 -4.36 -6.87
CA ALA A 51 -18.16 -4.36 -6.08
C ALA A 51 -18.43 -4.44 -4.58
N LEU A 52 -19.36 -3.64 -4.06
CA LEU A 52 -19.75 -3.68 -2.66
C LEU A 52 -20.44 -4.99 -2.26
N ASN A 53 -21.14 -5.66 -3.18
CA ASN A 53 -21.70 -6.99 -2.95
C ASN A 53 -20.58 -8.04 -2.85
N TRP A 54 -19.57 -7.98 -3.73
CA TRP A 54 -18.42 -8.88 -3.66
C TRP A 54 -17.60 -8.66 -2.38
N LEU A 55 -17.40 -7.40 -1.98
CA LEU A 55 -16.70 -7.09 -0.73
C LEU A 55 -17.45 -7.66 0.50
N ARG A 56 -18.78 -7.57 0.51
CA ARG A 56 -19.61 -8.17 1.57
C ARG A 56 -19.55 -9.70 1.53
N ALA A 57 -19.65 -10.32 0.35
CA ALA A 57 -19.54 -11.77 0.22
C ALA A 57 -18.17 -12.30 0.65
N LEU A 58 -17.10 -11.56 0.38
CA LEU A 58 -15.75 -11.91 0.84
C LEU A 58 -15.65 -11.91 2.38
N ALA A 59 -16.43 -11.08 3.08
CA ALA A 59 -16.49 -11.06 4.54
C ALA A 59 -17.02 -12.35 5.15
N ASP A 60 -17.80 -13.16 4.43
CA ASP A 60 -18.30 -14.45 4.92
C ASP A 60 -17.17 -15.46 5.18
N PHE A 61 -16.02 -15.27 4.54
CA PHE A 61 -14.82 -16.07 4.75
C PHE A 61 -13.97 -15.46 5.89
N GLY A 62 -14.01 -16.05 7.06
CA GLY A 62 -13.27 -15.62 8.25
C GLY A 62 -14.04 -14.70 9.19
N ASN A 63 -15.35 -14.51 8.98
CA ASN A 63 -16.20 -13.75 9.91
C ASN A 63 -16.15 -14.35 11.32
N THR A 64 -15.98 -13.49 12.33
CA THR A 64 -15.92 -13.90 13.73
C THR A 64 -17.21 -13.53 14.50
N PRO A 65 -17.54 -14.26 15.55
CA PRO A 65 -18.71 -13.93 16.38
C PRO A 65 -18.67 -12.50 16.98
N GLN A 66 -17.50 -11.90 17.07
CA GLN A 66 -17.26 -10.55 17.58
C GLN A 66 -17.38 -9.47 16.48
N GLY A 67 -17.70 -9.85 15.25
CA GLY A 67 -17.93 -8.94 14.11
C GLY A 67 -16.68 -8.57 13.32
N GLY A 68 -15.49 -9.10 13.65
CA GLY A 68 -14.26 -8.92 12.86
C GLY A 68 -14.04 -10.03 11.86
N ILE A 69 -13.02 -9.88 11.03
CA ILE A 69 -12.56 -10.88 10.04
C ILE A 69 -11.23 -11.48 10.54
N SER A 70 -11.18 -12.81 10.57
CA SER A 70 -9.94 -13.57 10.81
C SER A 70 -9.68 -14.49 9.60
N ARG A 71 -9.45 -13.89 8.45
CA ARG A 71 -8.98 -14.55 7.23
C ARG A 71 -7.45 -14.47 7.18
N VAL A 72 -6.82 -14.94 8.28
CA VAL A 72 -5.36 -14.92 8.34
C VAL A 72 -4.77 -15.77 7.22
N ALA A 73 -3.66 -15.32 6.67
CA ALA A 73 -2.99 -16.03 5.59
C ALA A 73 -2.79 -17.51 5.92
N PHE A 74 -2.99 -18.39 4.95
CA PHE A 74 -2.84 -19.84 5.07
C PHE A 74 -3.85 -20.53 6.01
N SER A 75 -4.98 -19.88 6.30
CA SER A 75 -6.11 -20.51 6.96
C SER A 75 -7.10 -21.08 5.94
N GLU A 76 -8.03 -21.96 6.40
CA GLU A 76 -9.12 -22.42 5.56
C GLU A 76 -10.02 -21.26 5.07
N ALA A 77 -10.16 -20.21 5.88
CA ALA A 77 -10.89 -19.00 5.47
C ALA A 77 -10.16 -18.26 4.34
N ASP A 78 -8.82 -18.16 4.40
CA ASP A 78 -8.02 -17.59 3.32
C ASP A 78 -8.14 -18.44 2.05
N ARG A 79 -7.99 -19.77 2.15
CA ARG A 79 -8.14 -20.69 1.01
C ARG A 79 -9.51 -20.52 0.35
N ALA A 80 -10.60 -20.50 1.12
CA ALA A 80 -11.95 -20.31 0.59
C ALA A 80 -12.17 -18.91 -0.02
N GLY A 81 -11.64 -17.85 0.61
CA GLY A 81 -11.67 -16.49 0.07
C GLY A 81 -10.93 -16.38 -1.26
N ARG A 82 -9.78 -17.06 -1.41
CA ARG A 82 -9.00 -17.12 -2.67
C ARG A 82 -9.76 -17.84 -3.78
N GLU A 83 -10.46 -18.94 -3.45
CA GLU A 83 -11.34 -19.64 -4.41
C GLU A 83 -12.48 -18.72 -4.88
N PHE A 84 -13.11 -17.97 -3.98
CA PHE A 84 -14.14 -16.98 -4.30
C PHE A 84 -13.59 -15.90 -5.23
N ILE A 85 -12.45 -15.27 -4.89
CA ILE A 85 -11.81 -14.24 -5.72
C ILE A 85 -11.48 -14.80 -7.11
N ALA A 86 -10.87 -15.98 -7.19
CA ALA A 86 -10.57 -16.65 -8.47
C ALA A 86 -11.85 -16.89 -9.30
N GLY A 87 -12.97 -17.16 -8.66
CA GLY A 87 -14.28 -17.29 -9.29
C GLY A 87 -14.71 -16.00 -9.97
N ILE A 88 -14.76 -14.89 -9.22
CA ILE A 88 -15.20 -13.60 -9.77
C ILE A 88 -14.19 -13.02 -10.79
N MET A 89 -12.90 -13.33 -10.68
CA MET A 89 -11.91 -13.00 -11.71
C MET A 89 -12.22 -13.71 -13.04
N ARG A 90 -12.59 -15.01 -12.99
CA ARG A 90 -13.01 -15.74 -14.21
C ARG A 90 -14.30 -15.15 -14.80
N GLU A 91 -15.26 -14.79 -13.96
CA GLU A 91 -16.49 -14.10 -14.39
C GLU A 91 -16.20 -12.73 -15.01
N ALA A 92 -15.13 -12.05 -14.58
CA ALA A 92 -14.65 -10.81 -15.19
C ALA A 92 -13.90 -11.03 -16.53
N GLY A 93 -13.80 -12.28 -17.00
CA GLY A 93 -13.17 -12.63 -18.27
C GLY A 93 -11.66 -12.78 -18.22
N LEU A 94 -11.08 -12.95 -17.02
CA LEU A 94 -9.65 -13.17 -16.83
C LEU A 94 -9.30 -14.67 -16.93
N SER A 95 -8.16 -14.98 -17.52
CA SER A 95 -7.50 -16.28 -17.39
C SER A 95 -6.79 -16.35 -16.04
N VAL A 96 -7.29 -17.18 -15.13
CA VAL A 96 -6.82 -17.24 -13.74
C VAL A 96 -5.89 -18.40 -13.53
N SER A 97 -4.72 -18.13 -12.97
CA SER A 97 -3.72 -19.11 -12.55
C SER A 97 -3.29 -18.86 -11.11
N LEU A 98 -2.66 -19.84 -10.52
CA LEU A 98 -1.99 -19.76 -9.23
C LEU A 98 -0.49 -19.94 -9.48
N ASP A 99 0.34 -19.10 -8.91
CA ASP A 99 1.79 -19.27 -8.99
C ASP A 99 2.34 -20.06 -7.79
N PHE A 100 3.64 -20.37 -7.79
CA PHE A 100 4.26 -21.16 -6.73
C PHE A 100 4.37 -20.42 -5.40
N ALA A 101 4.29 -19.09 -5.39
CA ALA A 101 4.17 -18.28 -4.17
C ALA A 101 2.73 -18.22 -3.66
N GLY A 102 1.81 -18.92 -4.32
CA GLY A 102 0.39 -18.92 -3.99
C GLY A 102 -0.36 -17.69 -4.47
N ASN A 103 0.23 -16.73 -5.18
CA ASN A 103 -0.49 -15.56 -5.69
C ASN A 103 -1.55 -16.00 -6.71
N VAL A 104 -2.77 -15.42 -6.60
CA VAL A 104 -3.81 -15.61 -7.62
C VAL A 104 -3.62 -14.55 -8.69
N VAL A 105 -3.32 -14.97 -9.91
CA VAL A 105 -3.01 -14.09 -11.03
C VAL A 105 -4.04 -14.28 -12.13
N GLY A 106 -4.79 -13.21 -12.44
CA GLY A 106 -5.74 -13.15 -13.54
C GLY A 106 -5.17 -12.32 -14.68
N GLN A 107 -5.20 -12.84 -15.89
CA GLN A 107 -4.61 -12.20 -17.06
C GLN A 107 -5.65 -12.00 -18.16
N LYS A 108 -5.56 -10.85 -18.84
CA LYS A 108 -6.25 -10.57 -20.10
C LYS A 108 -5.23 -10.05 -21.10
N ALA A 109 -5.22 -10.61 -22.29
CA ALA A 109 -4.34 -10.16 -23.38
C ALA A 109 -4.67 -8.72 -23.78
N GLY A 110 -3.64 -7.94 -24.07
CA GLY A 110 -3.75 -6.63 -24.71
C GLY A 110 -3.79 -6.75 -26.22
N SER A 111 -4.09 -5.66 -26.92
CA SER A 111 -4.01 -5.60 -28.37
C SER A 111 -2.57 -5.57 -28.90
N ASP A 112 -1.60 -5.22 -28.06
CA ASP A 112 -0.17 -5.31 -28.32
C ASP A 112 0.51 -6.20 -27.27
N PRO A 113 0.67 -7.49 -27.53
CA PRO A 113 1.24 -8.45 -26.59
C PRO A 113 2.75 -8.25 -26.34
N ALA A 114 3.42 -7.38 -27.09
CA ALA A 114 4.83 -7.06 -26.88
C ALA A 114 5.04 -6.04 -25.75
N LEU A 115 3.99 -5.34 -25.34
CA LEU A 115 4.05 -4.41 -24.22
C LEU A 115 4.07 -5.18 -22.89
N PRO A 116 4.83 -4.70 -21.88
CA PRO A 116 4.75 -5.25 -20.54
C PRO A 116 3.36 -4.99 -19.94
N PRO A 117 2.84 -5.85 -19.04
CA PRO A 117 1.50 -5.72 -18.51
C PRO A 117 1.34 -4.47 -17.65
N LEU A 118 0.13 -3.89 -17.68
CA LEU A 118 -0.38 -3.04 -16.62
C LEU A 118 -0.95 -3.94 -15.53
N MET A 119 -0.52 -3.72 -14.30
CA MET A 119 -0.88 -4.58 -13.18
C MET A 119 -1.68 -3.80 -12.14
N VAL A 120 -2.73 -4.42 -11.61
CA VAL A 120 -3.58 -3.91 -10.53
C VAL A 120 -3.84 -5.02 -9.52
N GLY A 121 -3.96 -4.70 -8.25
CA GLY A 121 -4.24 -5.73 -7.23
C GLY A 121 -3.93 -5.26 -5.83
N SER A 122 -4.01 -6.19 -4.89
CA SER A 122 -3.68 -6.08 -3.48
C SER A 122 -3.71 -7.47 -2.84
N HIS A 123 -4.10 -7.60 -1.58
CA HIS A 123 -4.25 -8.86 -0.85
C HIS A 123 -5.68 -9.05 -0.34
N ILE A 124 -5.99 -10.25 0.19
CA ILE A 124 -7.25 -10.54 0.87
C ILE A 124 -7.07 -11.14 2.27
N ASP A 125 -5.87 -11.55 2.63
CA ASP A 125 -5.60 -11.97 3.99
C ASP A 125 -5.75 -10.79 4.97
N SER A 126 -6.07 -11.10 6.20
CA SER A 126 -6.26 -10.13 7.27
C SER A 126 -5.44 -10.49 8.50
N VAL A 127 -5.19 -9.51 9.37
CA VAL A 127 -4.78 -9.79 10.75
C VAL A 127 -5.88 -10.55 11.50
N PRO A 128 -5.56 -11.23 12.63
CA PRO A 128 -6.59 -11.80 13.51
C PRO A 128 -7.57 -10.72 14.00
N SER A 129 -8.86 -10.96 13.85
CA SER A 129 -9.92 -10.02 14.23
C SER A 129 -9.78 -8.62 13.59
N GLY A 130 -9.32 -8.57 12.35
CA GLY A 130 -9.23 -7.37 11.54
C GLY A 130 -10.57 -6.91 10.97
N GLY A 131 -10.53 -5.98 10.02
CA GLY A 131 -11.68 -5.52 9.25
C GLY A 131 -11.87 -6.25 7.92
N ASN A 132 -12.73 -5.69 7.07
CA ASN A 132 -13.03 -6.23 5.74
C ASN A 132 -12.70 -5.23 4.62
N PHE A 133 -11.81 -4.29 4.85
CA PHE A 133 -11.47 -3.25 3.88
C PHE A 133 -9.98 -3.24 3.55
N ASP A 134 -9.13 -3.54 4.53
CA ASP A 134 -7.67 -3.58 4.44
C ASP A 134 -7.20 -4.64 3.43
N GLY A 135 -6.63 -4.19 2.28
CA GLY A 135 -6.29 -5.04 1.14
C GLY A 135 -7.49 -5.45 0.28
N GLN A 136 -8.63 -5.81 0.91
CA GLN A 136 -9.81 -6.32 0.20
C GLN A 136 -10.41 -5.28 -0.75
N VAL A 137 -10.38 -4.00 -0.38
CA VAL A 137 -10.86 -2.89 -1.26
C VAL A 137 -10.07 -2.85 -2.56
N GLY A 138 -8.75 -2.99 -2.47
CA GLY A 138 -7.87 -3.02 -3.65
C GLY A 138 -8.08 -4.27 -4.50
N SER A 139 -8.18 -5.42 -3.87
CA SER A 139 -8.39 -6.70 -4.53
C SER A 139 -9.72 -6.75 -5.29
N ILE A 140 -10.82 -6.40 -4.63
CA ILE A 140 -12.16 -6.31 -5.25
C ILE A 140 -12.19 -5.20 -6.30
N GLY A 141 -11.55 -4.06 -6.02
CA GLY A 141 -11.46 -2.94 -6.97
C GLY A 141 -10.75 -3.32 -8.27
N ALA A 142 -9.66 -4.07 -8.18
CA ALA A 142 -8.93 -4.57 -9.34
C ALA A 142 -9.79 -5.50 -10.21
N VAL A 143 -10.53 -6.43 -9.58
CA VAL A 143 -11.46 -7.33 -10.30
C VAL A 143 -12.62 -6.56 -10.92
N GLU A 144 -13.18 -5.56 -10.19
CA GLU A 144 -14.28 -4.74 -10.71
C GLU A 144 -13.84 -3.88 -11.89
N VAL A 145 -12.62 -3.34 -11.86
CA VAL A 145 -12.03 -2.62 -13.01
C VAL A 145 -11.94 -3.54 -14.24
N ALA A 146 -11.39 -4.75 -14.08
CA ALA A 146 -11.32 -5.73 -15.16
C ALA A 146 -12.71 -6.10 -15.70
N ARG A 147 -13.70 -6.27 -14.82
CA ARG A 147 -15.08 -6.57 -15.18
C ARG A 147 -15.74 -5.40 -15.92
N THR A 148 -15.54 -4.17 -15.46
CA THR A 148 -16.07 -2.97 -16.13
C THR A 148 -15.51 -2.84 -17.55
N LEU A 149 -14.22 -3.05 -17.74
CA LEU A 149 -13.60 -3.07 -19.09
C LEU A 149 -14.22 -4.14 -19.98
N ALA A 150 -14.49 -5.33 -19.43
CA ALA A 150 -15.13 -6.41 -20.19
C ALA A 150 -16.60 -6.09 -20.54
N ASP A 151 -17.38 -5.56 -19.60
CA ASP A 151 -18.80 -5.20 -19.80
C ASP A 151 -18.97 -4.12 -20.88
N ASP A 152 -18.04 -3.15 -20.95
CA ASP A 152 -18.04 -2.07 -21.94
C ASP A 152 -17.25 -2.39 -23.24
N GLY A 153 -16.71 -3.61 -23.36
CA GLY A 153 -15.99 -4.06 -24.54
C GLY A 153 -14.71 -3.27 -24.79
N ILE A 154 -14.04 -2.80 -23.74
CA ILE A 154 -12.79 -2.04 -23.82
C ILE A 154 -11.61 -3.00 -23.76
N ASP A 155 -10.83 -3.05 -24.83
CA ASP A 155 -9.54 -3.73 -24.87
C ASP A 155 -8.41 -2.73 -24.68
N LEU A 156 -7.53 -3.02 -23.74
CA LEU A 156 -6.32 -2.26 -23.50
C LEU A 156 -5.28 -2.58 -24.57
N ARG A 157 -4.32 -1.68 -24.75
CA ARG A 157 -3.11 -1.96 -25.56
C ARG A 157 -2.19 -2.92 -24.84
N HIS A 158 -1.92 -2.63 -23.56
CA HIS A 158 -1.13 -3.49 -22.70
C HIS A 158 -1.91 -4.73 -22.27
N PRO A 159 -1.25 -5.87 -22.05
CA PRO A 159 -1.84 -6.93 -21.24
C PRO A 159 -2.24 -6.40 -19.86
N LEU A 160 -3.35 -6.91 -19.31
CA LEU A 160 -3.80 -6.61 -17.96
C LEU A 160 -3.49 -7.79 -17.04
N GLU A 161 -2.84 -7.54 -15.91
CA GLU A 161 -2.71 -8.50 -14.80
C GLU A 161 -3.47 -7.98 -13.58
N VAL A 162 -4.36 -8.82 -13.04
CA VAL A 162 -4.98 -8.63 -11.73
C VAL A 162 -4.34 -9.60 -10.78
N VAL A 163 -3.75 -9.12 -9.68
CA VAL A 163 -3.03 -9.98 -8.73
C VAL A 163 -3.60 -9.87 -7.33
N ILE A 164 -3.73 -11.04 -6.67
CA ILE A 164 -4.04 -11.15 -5.25
C ILE A 164 -2.82 -11.79 -4.57
N PHE A 165 -2.08 -10.99 -3.85
CA PHE A 165 -0.85 -11.42 -3.20
C PHE A 165 -1.12 -12.32 -1.99
N THR A 166 -0.14 -13.14 -1.67
CA THR A 166 -0.20 -14.12 -0.59
C THR A 166 0.51 -13.60 0.65
N ASN A 167 -0.17 -13.68 1.82
CA ASN A 167 0.42 -13.41 3.12
C ASN A 167 1.07 -12.01 3.21
N GLU A 168 0.30 -11.00 2.82
CA GLU A 168 0.75 -9.61 2.93
C GLU A 168 0.95 -9.24 4.39
N GLU A 169 -0.06 -9.47 5.22
CA GLU A 169 -0.11 -9.16 6.65
C GLU A 169 0.94 -9.94 7.48
N GLY A 170 1.32 -11.12 7.00
CA GLY A 170 2.33 -11.97 7.64
C GLY A 170 3.74 -11.79 7.08
N GLY A 171 4.00 -10.78 6.24
CA GLY A 171 5.34 -10.45 5.75
C GLY A 171 5.49 -10.39 4.23
N LYS A 172 4.40 -10.22 3.49
CA LYS A 172 4.41 -10.00 2.03
C LYS A 172 5.06 -11.15 1.25
N THR A 173 4.80 -12.39 1.66
CA THR A 173 5.47 -13.57 1.07
C THR A 173 5.29 -13.60 -0.45
N GLY A 174 4.07 -13.34 -0.94
CA GLY A 174 3.74 -13.40 -2.36
C GLY A 174 4.49 -12.40 -3.22
N SER A 175 4.46 -11.12 -2.86
CA SER A 175 5.16 -10.08 -3.61
C SER A 175 6.67 -10.15 -3.45
N ARG A 176 7.17 -10.55 -2.28
CA ARG A 176 8.60 -10.76 -2.03
C ARG A 176 9.17 -11.96 -2.80
N ALA A 177 8.38 -12.99 -3.02
CA ALA A 177 8.80 -14.13 -3.86
C ALA A 177 9.06 -13.68 -5.31
N TRP A 178 8.24 -12.78 -5.86
CA TRP A 178 8.44 -12.25 -7.22
C TRP A 178 9.75 -11.47 -7.40
N ILE A 179 10.29 -10.93 -6.32
CA ILE A 179 11.59 -10.23 -6.34
C ILE A 179 12.74 -11.05 -5.74
N GLY A 180 12.49 -12.34 -5.44
CA GLY A 180 13.50 -13.25 -4.92
C GLY A 180 14.01 -12.89 -3.51
N GLN A 181 13.15 -12.33 -2.64
CA GLN A 181 13.50 -11.88 -1.29
C GLN A 181 12.84 -12.71 -0.18
N VAL A 182 12.36 -13.90 -0.46
CA VAL A 182 11.92 -14.84 0.58
C VAL A 182 13.07 -15.75 0.94
N GLU A 183 13.58 -15.61 2.17
CA GLU A 183 14.68 -16.43 2.64
C GLU A 183 14.20 -17.84 3.05
N PRO A 184 14.99 -18.89 2.82
CA PRO A 184 14.61 -20.26 3.20
C PRO A 184 14.26 -20.41 4.69
N SER A 185 14.92 -19.68 5.57
CA SER A 185 14.63 -19.68 7.02
C SER A 185 13.26 -19.10 7.36
N GLU A 186 12.72 -18.22 6.53
CA GLU A 186 11.38 -17.66 6.72
C GLU A 186 10.28 -18.70 6.50
N LEU A 187 10.51 -19.71 5.66
CA LEU A 187 9.54 -20.78 5.39
C LEU A 187 9.20 -21.61 6.62
N GLU A 188 10.06 -21.59 7.64
CA GLU A 188 9.87 -22.28 8.92
C GLU A 188 9.14 -21.41 9.96
N LEU A 189 8.90 -20.11 9.68
CA LEU A 189 8.20 -19.24 10.60
C LEU A 189 6.72 -19.61 10.67
N VAL A 190 6.23 -19.79 11.91
CA VAL A 190 4.83 -20.11 12.19
C VAL A 190 3.99 -18.83 12.08
N THR A 191 2.96 -18.88 11.24
CA THR A 191 2.01 -17.78 11.02
C THR A 191 0.85 -17.81 12.03
N ALA A 192 -0.01 -16.78 11.97
CA ALA A 192 -1.21 -16.70 12.81
C ALA A 192 -2.21 -17.86 12.56
N SER A 193 -2.12 -18.57 11.41
CA SER A 193 -2.94 -19.76 11.13
C SER A 193 -2.47 -21.01 11.89
N GLY A 194 -1.28 -20.98 12.48
CA GLY A 194 -0.63 -22.11 13.11
C GLY A 194 0.21 -22.98 12.16
N HIS A 195 0.17 -22.71 10.86
CA HIS A 195 1.04 -23.32 9.86
C HIS A 195 2.35 -22.54 9.73
N THR A 196 3.44 -23.21 9.37
CA THR A 196 4.61 -22.51 8.86
C THR A 196 4.30 -21.89 7.51
N ILE A 197 5.08 -20.88 7.07
CA ILE A 197 4.91 -20.26 5.74
C ILE A 197 4.99 -21.36 4.66
N GLY A 198 5.96 -22.28 4.75
CA GLY A 198 6.11 -23.36 3.77
C GLY A 198 4.92 -24.31 3.72
N GLU A 199 4.36 -24.71 4.88
CA GLU A 199 3.12 -25.51 4.95
C GLU A 199 1.93 -24.74 4.39
N GLY A 200 1.83 -23.46 4.75
CA GLY A 200 0.77 -22.57 4.30
C GLY A 200 0.77 -22.35 2.79
N LEU A 201 1.93 -22.19 2.17
CA LEU A 201 2.04 -22.10 0.72
C LEU A 201 1.46 -23.36 0.04
N ARG A 202 1.80 -24.56 0.54
CA ARG A 202 1.24 -25.82 0.02
C ARG A 202 -0.28 -25.91 0.22
N LEU A 203 -0.79 -25.43 1.36
CA LEU A 203 -2.23 -25.41 1.66
C LEU A 203 -3.02 -24.56 0.64
N VAL A 204 -2.49 -23.41 0.24
CA VAL A 204 -3.14 -22.55 -0.75
C VAL A 204 -2.79 -22.90 -2.19
N GLY A 205 -2.06 -23.99 -2.42
CA GLY A 205 -1.76 -24.54 -3.75
C GLY A 205 -0.45 -24.04 -4.38
N GLY A 206 0.37 -23.32 -3.63
CA GLY A 206 1.73 -22.94 -4.00
C GLY A 206 2.74 -24.08 -3.80
N ASP A 207 4.00 -23.81 -4.06
CA ASP A 207 5.10 -24.75 -3.89
C ASP A 207 6.35 -24.02 -3.36
N PRO A 208 6.67 -24.11 -2.06
CA PRO A 208 7.80 -23.42 -1.45
C PRO A 208 9.16 -23.89 -2.01
N ASP A 209 9.24 -25.05 -2.63
CA ASP A 209 10.49 -25.57 -3.20
C ASP A 209 10.77 -24.97 -4.60
N ARG A 210 9.81 -24.21 -5.16
CA ARG A 210 9.85 -23.63 -6.51
C ARG A 210 9.67 -22.10 -6.52
N LEU A 211 9.93 -21.42 -5.41
CA LEU A 211 9.77 -19.96 -5.32
C LEU A 211 10.69 -19.19 -6.29
N ASP A 212 11.85 -19.74 -6.62
CA ASP A 212 12.75 -19.13 -7.60
C ASP A 212 12.14 -19.05 -9.02
N GLU A 213 11.17 -19.93 -9.34
CA GLU A 213 10.53 -19.97 -10.66
C GLU A 213 9.48 -18.87 -10.86
N VAL A 214 9.02 -18.23 -9.77
CA VAL A 214 8.07 -17.09 -9.88
C VAL A 214 8.77 -15.74 -9.95
N ARG A 215 10.09 -15.73 -9.81
CA ARG A 215 10.87 -14.50 -9.81
C ARG A 215 10.70 -13.76 -11.13
N ARG A 216 10.49 -12.44 -11.03
CA ARG A 216 10.39 -11.51 -12.15
C ARG A 216 11.58 -10.55 -12.15
N GLU A 217 11.96 -10.08 -13.31
CA GLU A 217 13.06 -9.14 -13.46
C GLU A 217 12.55 -7.69 -13.49
N GLU A 218 13.44 -6.72 -13.24
CA GLU A 218 13.14 -5.29 -13.43
C GLU A 218 12.66 -5.03 -14.86
N GLY A 219 11.60 -4.23 -15.03
CA GLY A 219 10.94 -3.99 -16.30
C GLY A 219 9.88 -5.03 -16.69
N ALA A 220 9.61 -6.02 -15.85
CA ALA A 220 8.59 -7.05 -16.10
C ALA A 220 7.16 -6.49 -16.16
N ILE A 221 6.92 -5.29 -15.66
CA ILE A 221 5.62 -4.60 -15.67
C ILE A 221 5.76 -3.17 -16.21
N ALA A 222 4.73 -2.67 -16.89
CA ALA A 222 4.66 -1.27 -17.31
C ALA A 222 4.36 -0.35 -16.12
N ALA A 223 3.43 -0.75 -15.28
CA ALA A 223 3.06 -0.08 -14.03
C ALA A 223 2.26 -1.01 -13.13
N PHE A 224 2.29 -0.75 -11.82
CA PHE A 224 1.39 -1.34 -10.82
C PHE A 224 0.60 -0.25 -10.12
N LEU A 225 -0.72 -0.42 -10.03
CA LEU A 225 -1.59 0.44 -9.25
C LEU A 225 -2.28 -0.37 -8.16
N GLU A 226 -2.20 0.10 -6.92
CA GLU A 226 -2.85 -0.48 -5.76
C GLU A 226 -3.83 0.52 -5.14
N LEU A 227 -5.11 0.13 -5.07
CA LEU A 227 -6.12 0.84 -4.28
C LEU A 227 -6.13 0.26 -2.87
N HIS A 228 -6.15 1.13 -1.86
CA HIS A 228 -6.15 0.71 -0.47
C HIS A 228 -6.91 1.68 0.43
N ILE A 229 -7.27 1.29 1.63
CA ILE A 229 -7.72 2.22 2.66
C ILE A 229 -6.51 2.95 3.24
N GLU A 230 -6.71 4.17 3.79
CA GLU A 230 -5.61 4.96 4.37
C GLU A 230 -4.97 4.30 5.60
N GLN A 231 -5.75 3.54 6.37
CA GLN A 231 -5.38 3.02 7.70
C GLN A 231 -5.00 4.15 8.70
N GLY A 232 -5.37 5.38 8.38
CA GLY A 232 -5.10 6.59 9.13
C GLY A 232 -6.29 7.55 9.06
N SER A 233 -6.22 8.68 9.74
CA SER A 233 -7.32 9.65 9.89
C SER A 233 -7.14 10.95 9.13
N VAL A 234 -6.11 11.07 8.27
CA VAL A 234 -5.79 12.34 7.62
C VAL A 234 -6.84 12.71 6.60
N LEU A 235 -7.23 11.76 5.71
CA LEU A 235 -8.22 12.03 4.66
C LEU A 235 -9.59 12.38 5.26
N GLU A 236 -10.01 11.67 6.31
CA GLU A 236 -11.25 11.99 7.00
C GLU A 236 -11.20 13.36 7.69
N ALA A 237 -10.11 13.66 8.41
CA ALA A 237 -9.94 14.94 9.11
C ALA A 237 -9.87 16.16 8.17
N GLU A 238 -9.30 15.98 6.96
CA GLU A 238 -9.19 17.02 5.94
C GLU A 238 -10.39 17.03 4.98
N GLU A 239 -11.38 16.15 5.16
CA GLU A 239 -12.55 15.99 4.29
C GLU A 239 -12.16 15.75 2.81
N VAL A 240 -11.11 14.94 2.58
CA VAL A 240 -10.57 14.62 1.25
C VAL A 240 -10.94 13.20 0.85
N GLU A 241 -11.41 13.02 -0.40
CA GLU A 241 -11.92 11.74 -0.88
C GLU A 241 -10.83 10.77 -1.34
N ILE A 242 -9.69 11.27 -1.84
CA ILE A 242 -8.64 10.47 -2.47
C ILE A 242 -7.26 10.87 -1.93
N GLY A 243 -6.53 9.91 -1.41
CA GLY A 243 -5.11 10.04 -1.11
C GLY A 243 -4.25 9.60 -2.30
N VAL A 244 -3.36 10.47 -2.76
CA VAL A 244 -2.34 10.14 -3.77
C VAL A 244 -1.05 9.83 -3.04
N VAL A 245 -0.69 8.55 -3.00
CA VAL A 245 0.44 8.11 -2.16
C VAL A 245 1.77 8.50 -2.79
N GLU A 246 2.59 9.24 -2.02
CA GLU A 246 3.93 9.69 -2.45
C GLU A 246 4.98 8.59 -2.35
N GLY A 247 4.73 7.59 -1.50
CA GLY A 247 5.60 6.45 -1.25
C GLY A 247 5.21 5.73 0.02
N ILE A 248 5.75 4.53 0.17
CA ILE A 248 5.62 3.69 1.36
C ILE A 248 6.85 3.95 2.23
N VAL A 249 6.63 4.27 3.50
CA VAL A 249 7.71 4.61 4.43
C VAL A 249 8.65 3.43 4.65
N GLY A 250 9.93 3.75 4.81
CA GLY A 250 10.91 2.82 5.35
C GLY A 250 10.77 2.72 6.87
N ILE A 251 11.22 1.60 7.41
CA ILE A 251 11.16 1.30 8.84
C ILE A 251 12.51 0.79 9.30
N LYS A 252 13.02 1.32 10.41
CA LYS A 252 14.12 0.70 11.15
C LYS A 252 13.70 0.48 12.59
N ARG A 253 14.08 -0.70 13.16
CA ARG A 253 13.77 -1.05 14.55
C ARG A 253 15.04 -1.46 15.29
N TRP A 254 15.08 -1.05 16.56
CA TRP A 254 16.17 -1.40 17.46
C TRP A 254 15.61 -1.96 18.78
N ASN A 255 16.31 -2.95 19.33
CA ASN A 255 16.26 -3.24 20.74
C ASN A 255 17.21 -2.26 21.45
N VAL A 256 16.72 -1.56 22.45
CA VAL A 256 17.50 -0.66 23.29
C VAL A 256 17.62 -1.28 24.67
N THR A 257 18.84 -1.48 25.14
CA THR A 257 19.11 -2.01 26.48
C THR A 257 19.75 -0.93 27.31
N ILE A 258 19.19 -0.69 28.52
CA ILE A 258 19.69 0.26 29.52
C ILE A 258 20.08 -0.55 30.74
N GLU A 259 21.37 -0.49 31.11
CA GLU A 259 21.92 -1.23 32.25
C GLU A 259 22.40 -0.26 33.33
N GLY A 260 21.81 -0.39 34.50
CA GLY A 260 22.15 0.33 35.72
C GLY A 260 22.60 -0.63 36.82
N LEU A 261 22.15 -0.38 38.06
CA LEU A 261 22.48 -1.23 39.18
C LEU A 261 21.24 -1.46 40.06
N ALA A 262 20.77 -2.69 40.11
CA ALA A 262 19.70 -3.09 40.99
C ALA A 262 20.15 -2.99 42.46
N ASN A 263 19.37 -2.32 43.28
CA ASN A 263 19.66 -2.16 44.71
C ASN A 263 18.39 -1.91 45.51
N HIS A 264 18.52 -1.93 46.85
CA HIS A 264 17.41 -1.72 47.77
C HIS A 264 16.82 -0.30 47.66
N ALA A 265 15.54 -0.18 47.29
CA ALA A 265 14.90 1.11 47.03
C ALA A 265 14.85 2.06 48.23
N GLY A 266 14.75 1.53 49.46
CA GLY A 266 14.65 2.33 50.68
C GLY A 266 15.97 2.75 51.29
N THR A 267 17.05 1.99 51.10
CA THR A 267 18.36 2.24 51.74
C THR A 267 19.39 2.89 50.83
N THR A 268 19.15 2.94 49.53
CA THR A 268 20.07 3.55 48.57
C THR A 268 19.74 5.03 48.39
N PRO A 269 20.66 5.96 48.77
CA PRO A 269 20.45 7.40 48.56
C PRO A 269 20.24 7.77 47.12
N MET A 270 19.47 8.83 46.85
CA MET A 270 19.12 9.24 45.48
C MET A 270 20.35 9.56 44.60
N ASN A 271 21.36 10.22 45.16
CA ASN A 271 22.56 10.70 44.47
C ASN A 271 23.60 9.61 44.09
N VAL A 272 23.36 8.35 44.47
CA VAL A 272 24.25 7.23 44.16
C VAL A 272 23.52 6.10 43.38
N ARG A 273 22.27 6.37 42.97
CA ARG A 273 21.51 5.41 42.18
C ARG A 273 21.97 5.39 40.75
N ARG A 274 21.94 4.21 40.17
CA ARG A 274 22.09 3.96 38.73
C ARG A 274 20.80 3.28 38.27
N ASP A 275 19.73 4.08 38.21
CA ASP A 275 18.38 3.59 37.98
C ASP A 275 18.07 3.50 36.48
N ALA A 276 18.06 2.26 35.97
CA ALA A 276 17.79 2.01 34.56
C ALA A 276 16.39 2.47 34.11
N LEU A 277 15.39 2.48 35.01
CA LEU A 277 14.04 2.89 34.65
C LEU A 277 13.90 4.42 34.57
N VAL A 278 14.58 5.17 35.44
CA VAL A 278 14.65 6.64 35.33
C VAL A 278 15.31 7.05 34.01
N ALA A 279 16.43 6.40 33.68
CA ALA A 279 17.09 6.63 32.37
C ALA A 279 16.17 6.27 31.18
N ALA A 280 15.43 5.16 31.26
CA ALA A 280 14.48 4.75 30.24
C ALA A 280 13.34 5.76 30.07
N ALA A 281 12.79 6.29 31.16
CA ALA A 281 11.72 7.31 31.10
C ALA A 281 12.20 8.59 30.40
N ARG A 282 13.42 9.05 30.69
CA ARG A 282 14.07 10.18 30.00
C ARG A 282 14.32 9.90 28.53
N PHE A 283 14.80 8.70 28.20
CA PHE A 283 15.03 8.26 26.81
C PHE A 283 13.70 8.27 26.02
N ILE A 284 12.60 7.74 26.56
CA ILE A 284 11.29 7.73 25.91
C ILE A 284 10.81 9.16 25.61
N ALA A 285 10.96 10.09 26.57
CA ALA A 285 10.61 11.49 26.37
C ALA A 285 11.45 12.15 25.26
N VAL A 286 12.74 11.84 25.22
CA VAL A 286 13.64 12.34 24.15
C VAL A 286 13.27 11.81 22.79
N VAL A 287 12.86 10.53 22.67
CA VAL A 287 12.41 9.97 21.38
C VAL A 287 11.23 10.77 20.82
N ASP A 288 10.24 11.07 21.66
CA ASP A 288 9.07 11.89 21.28
C ASP A 288 9.48 13.33 20.90
N GLU A 289 10.30 13.98 21.72
CA GLU A 289 10.77 15.35 21.50
C GLU A 289 11.57 15.47 20.19
N VAL A 290 12.51 14.56 19.94
CA VAL A 290 13.32 14.56 18.72
C VAL A 290 12.44 14.35 17.49
N ALA A 291 11.57 13.34 17.50
CA ALA A 291 10.70 13.07 16.37
C ALA A 291 9.76 14.25 16.06
N SER A 292 9.22 14.90 17.08
CA SER A 292 8.28 16.02 16.94
C SER A 292 8.95 17.34 16.56
N SER A 293 10.20 17.58 17.00
CA SER A 293 10.91 18.85 16.75
C SER A 293 11.62 18.91 15.40
N MET A 294 12.00 17.78 14.83
CA MET A 294 12.69 17.74 13.54
C MET A 294 11.71 18.01 12.39
N ARG A 295 12.15 18.81 11.40
CA ARG A 295 11.36 19.04 10.19
C ARG A 295 11.23 17.77 9.38
N GLY A 296 10.00 17.38 9.03
CA GLY A 296 9.69 16.22 8.21
C GLY A 296 8.35 15.60 8.57
N ARG A 297 8.15 14.38 8.09
CA ARG A 297 6.96 13.56 8.39
C ARG A 297 7.36 12.27 9.14
N GLN A 298 8.58 12.25 9.68
CA GLN A 298 9.08 11.11 10.45
C GLN A 298 8.20 10.87 11.67
N VAL A 299 8.07 9.59 12.01
CA VAL A 299 7.50 9.16 13.29
C VAL A 299 8.47 8.27 14.02
N ALA A 300 8.52 8.35 15.36
CA ALA A 300 9.30 7.45 16.19
C ALA A 300 8.45 6.98 17.37
N THR A 301 8.61 5.71 17.72
CA THR A 301 7.77 5.06 18.74
C THR A 301 8.60 4.12 19.61
N VAL A 302 8.36 4.17 20.93
CA VAL A 302 8.77 3.13 21.86
C VAL A 302 7.53 2.28 22.19
N GLY A 303 7.44 1.09 21.57
CA GLY A 303 6.24 0.25 21.62
C GLY A 303 6.28 -0.86 22.68
N ARG A 304 7.46 -1.15 23.26
CA ARG A 304 7.66 -2.18 24.28
C ARG A 304 8.61 -1.69 25.34
N LEU A 305 8.34 -2.05 26.61
CA LEU A 305 9.18 -1.76 27.76
C LEU A 305 9.13 -2.93 28.74
N ASP A 306 10.29 -3.51 29.05
CA ASP A 306 10.47 -4.58 30.02
C ASP A 306 11.45 -4.13 31.12
N VAL A 307 11.06 -4.27 32.39
CA VAL A 307 11.81 -3.80 33.56
C VAL A 307 12.25 -4.96 34.42
N GLN A 308 13.53 -4.98 34.79
CA GLN A 308 14.10 -6.04 35.66
C GLN A 308 14.75 -5.44 36.92
N PRO A 309 14.46 -6.03 38.10
CA PRO A 309 13.64 -7.22 38.34
C PRO A 309 12.14 -6.94 38.40
N GLY A 310 11.64 -5.70 38.25
CA GLY A 310 10.23 -5.38 38.23
C GLY A 310 9.56 -5.48 39.63
N ALA A 311 10.32 -5.30 40.70
CA ALA A 311 9.86 -5.37 42.09
C ALA A 311 9.75 -3.96 42.70
N PRO A 312 8.66 -3.64 43.43
CA PRO A 312 8.39 -2.27 43.89
C PRO A 312 9.38 -1.74 44.96
N ASN A 313 10.17 -2.61 45.56
CA ASN A 313 11.16 -2.26 46.57
C ASN A 313 12.62 -2.43 46.11
N VAL A 314 12.82 -2.57 44.80
CA VAL A 314 14.16 -2.71 44.17
C VAL A 314 14.32 -1.64 43.09
N ILE A 315 15.46 -0.93 43.10
CA ILE A 315 15.87 -0.03 41.99
C ILE A 315 16.07 -0.87 40.77
N PRO A 316 15.41 -0.58 39.62
CA PRO A 316 15.61 -1.35 38.40
C PRO A 316 17.08 -1.32 37.90
N GLY A 317 17.63 -2.50 37.69
CA GLY A 317 19.01 -2.67 37.22
C GLY A 317 19.10 -2.81 35.70
N LYS A 318 18.02 -3.20 35.04
CA LYS A 318 17.98 -3.35 33.58
C LYS A 318 16.60 -3.00 33.03
N VAL A 319 16.60 -2.28 31.92
CA VAL A 319 15.40 -2.05 31.09
C VAL A 319 15.72 -2.40 29.66
N THR A 320 14.80 -3.12 29.01
CA THR A 320 14.82 -3.32 27.55
C THR A 320 13.59 -2.69 26.92
N LEU A 321 13.77 -1.99 25.82
CA LEU A 321 12.67 -1.36 25.09
C LEU A 321 12.88 -1.47 23.58
N SER A 322 11.82 -1.29 22.79
CA SER A 322 11.92 -1.22 21.34
C SER A 322 11.85 0.23 20.88
N LEU A 323 12.71 0.62 19.95
CA LEU A 323 12.63 1.87 19.21
C LEU A 323 12.30 1.55 17.75
N GLU A 324 11.28 2.21 17.21
CA GLU A 324 10.92 2.19 15.79
C GLU A 324 10.95 3.61 15.23
N ILE A 325 11.53 3.79 14.04
CA ILE A 325 11.53 5.06 13.31
C ILE A 325 11.08 4.79 11.88
N ARG A 326 10.16 5.62 11.37
CA ARG A 326 9.63 5.56 9.99
C ARG A 326 9.74 6.90 9.28
N ASP A 327 10.08 6.88 7.99
CA ASP A 327 10.02 8.03 7.08
C ASP A 327 10.11 7.54 5.62
N LEU A 328 9.72 8.40 4.66
CA LEU A 328 9.93 8.14 3.23
C LEU A 328 11.41 8.20 2.82
N GLU A 329 12.25 8.87 3.59
CA GLU A 329 13.68 9.02 3.35
C GLU A 329 14.50 8.22 4.36
N MET A 330 15.12 7.12 3.92
CA MET A 330 15.97 6.30 4.80
C MET A 330 17.06 7.13 5.51
N ALA A 331 17.64 8.10 4.81
CA ALA A 331 18.64 9.02 5.40
C ALA A 331 18.04 9.91 6.50
N ARG A 332 16.74 10.17 6.49
CA ARG A 332 16.07 10.90 7.58
C ARG A 332 15.90 10.03 8.81
N ILE A 333 15.54 8.76 8.62
CA ILE A 333 15.53 7.77 9.72
C ILE A 333 16.87 7.73 10.41
N ASP A 334 17.98 7.68 9.63
CA ASP A 334 19.33 7.67 10.18
C ASP A 334 19.62 8.96 10.97
N ARG A 335 19.30 10.14 10.43
CA ARG A 335 19.49 11.41 11.15
C ARG A 335 18.69 11.50 12.45
N VAL A 336 17.44 11.03 12.47
CA VAL A 336 16.61 10.99 13.70
C VAL A 336 17.26 10.06 14.71
N PHE A 337 17.71 8.88 14.27
CA PHE A 337 18.41 7.93 15.14
C PHE A 337 19.72 8.51 15.71
N ASP A 338 20.52 9.21 14.90
CA ASP A 338 21.76 9.84 15.35
C ASP A 338 21.51 10.88 16.46
N VAL A 339 20.48 11.70 16.32
CA VAL A 339 20.11 12.71 17.35
C VAL A 339 19.62 12.03 18.62
N ILE A 340 18.81 10.97 18.51
CA ILE A 340 18.39 10.15 19.66
C ILE A 340 19.60 9.52 20.33
N GLY A 341 20.57 8.98 19.56
CA GLY A 341 21.80 8.39 20.07
C GLY A 341 22.65 9.37 20.88
N LEU A 342 22.86 10.58 20.35
CA LEU A 342 23.57 11.64 21.09
C LEU A 342 22.90 12.00 22.41
N SER A 343 21.57 12.05 22.42
CA SER A 343 20.81 12.30 23.65
C SER A 343 20.88 11.13 24.62
N ALA A 344 20.93 9.90 24.12
CA ALA A 344 21.11 8.70 24.93
C ALA A 344 22.46 8.70 25.64
N ASP A 345 23.54 9.15 24.94
CA ASP A 345 24.87 9.28 25.55
C ASP A 345 24.87 10.27 26.71
N LEU A 346 24.15 11.41 26.59
CA LEU A 346 24.00 12.38 27.66
C LEU A 346 23.24 11.80 28.87
N ILE A 347 22.14 11.09 28.61
CA ILE A 347 21.35 10.42 29.64
C ILE A 347 22.21 9.36 30.36
N ALA A 348 22.96 8.56 29.59
CA ALA A 348 23.84 7.53 30.12
C ALA A 348 24.89 8.10 31.07
N ALA A 349 25.51 9.24 30.71
CA ALA A 349 26.50 9.93 31.54
C ALA A 349 25.86 10.52 32.81
N GLU A 350 24.70 11.17 32.72
CA GLU A 350 24.03 11.81 33.87
C GLU A 350 23.48 10.80 34.86
N GLU A 351 22.84 9.72 34.37
CA GLU A 351 22.25 8.66 35.20
C GLU A 351 23.28 7.56 35.59
N GLN A 352 24.50 7.63 35.08
CA GLN A 352 25.56 6.65 35.29
C GLN A 352 25.15 5.22 34.91
N VAL A 353 24.46 5.08 33.79
CA VAL A 353 24.02 3.82 33.19
C VAL A 353 24.69 3.56 31.87
N GLU A 354 24.57 2.35 31.35
CA GLU A 354 24.99 2.01 29.98
C GLU A 354 23.73 1.91 29.09
N ILE A 355 23.75 2.54 27.88
CA ILE A 355 22.67 2.45 26.89
C ILE A 355 23.26 1.87 25.60
N SER A 356 22.68 0.79 25.11
CA SER A 356 23.12 0.11 23.89
C SER A 356 21.98 -0.12 22.93
N PHE A 357 22.30 -0.13 21.63
CA PHE A 357 21.32 -0.29 20.53
C PHE A 357 21.70 -1.49 19.67
N GLU A 358 20.75 -2.38 19.43
CA GLU A 358 20.86 -3.49 18.51
C GLU A 358 19.78 -3.37 17.44
N ARG A 359 20.16 -3.08 16.18
CA ARG A 359 19.21 -3.00 15.08
C ARG A 359 18.83 -4.41 14.63
N PHE A 360 17.54 -4.74 14.68
CA PHE A 360 17.04 -6.06 14.31
C PHE A 360 16.12 -6.09 13.08
N TYR A 361 15.67 -4.91 12.60
CA TYR A 361 14.77 -4.86 11.44
C TYR A 361 15.05 -3.63 10.56
N VAL A 362 15.00 -3.83 9.25
CA VAL A 362 15.04 -2.76 8.23
C VAL A 362 14.06 -3.12 7.12
N SER A 363 13.16 -2.19 6.79
CA SER A 363 12.38 -2.19 5.56
C SER A 363 12.68 -0.91 4.80
N THR A 364 13.07 -1.03 3.53
CA THR A 364 13.46 0.13 2.72
C THR A 364 12.22 0.88 2.23
N ALA A 365 12.25 2.21 2.26
CA ALA A 365 11.21 3.04 1.70
C ALA A 365 11.07 2.80 0.18
N ALA A 366 9.83 2.82 -0.31
CA ALA A 366 9.53 2.70 -1.73
C ALA A 366 8.75 3.93 -2.21
N PRO A 367 9.40 4.90 -2.86
CA PRO A 367 8.70 6.03 -3.45
C PRO A 367 7.84 5.57 -4.63
N THR A 368 6.64 6.12 -4.75
CA THR A 368 5.80 5.91 -5.94
C THR A 368 6.33 6.71 -7.13
N ALA A 369 6.03 6.25 -8.33
CA ALA A 369 6.51 6.91 -9.55
C ALA A 369 5.84 8.28 -9.74
N PRO A 370 6.61 9.35 -10.03
CA PRO A 370 6.04 10.70 -10.23
C PRO A 370 4.99 10.75 -11.36
N LEU A 371 5.14 9.94 -12.40
CA LEU A 371 4.15 9.86 -13.48
C LEU A 371 2.82 9.30 -12.95
N LEU A 372 2.87 8.21 -12.19
CA LEU A 372 1.66 7.56 -11.67
C LEU A 372 0.92 8.46 -10.70
N ARG A 373 1.64 9.21 -9.85
CA ARG A 373 1.00 10.22 -8.97
C ARG A 373 0.21 11.25 -9.79
N ARG A 374 0.81 11.82 -10.85
CA ARG A 374 0.11 12.78 -11.72
C ARG A 374 -1.09 12.17 -12.43
N VAL A 375 -0.98 10.91 -12.86
CA VAL A 375 -2.09 10.20 -13.51
C VAL A 375 -3.25 9.98 -12.53
N ILE A 376 -2.96 9.57 -11.29
CA ILE A 376 -3.97 9.40 -10.23
C ILE A 376 -4.63 10.74 -9.89
N GLU A 377 -3.85 11.81 -9.71
CA GLU A 377 -4.36 13.18 -9.48
C GLU A 377 -5.29 13.64 -10.60
N ALA A 378 -4.84 13.53 -11.84
CA ALA A 378 -5.64 13.92 -13.00
C ALA A 378 -6.92 13.09 -13.14
N ALA A 379 -6.88 11.81 -12.78
CA ALA A 379 -8.07 10.96 -12.74
C ALA A 379 -9.06 11.42 -11.66
N ALA A 380 -8.59 11.69 -10.43
CA ALA A 380 -9.43 12.20 -9.34
C ALA A 380 -10.07 13.55 -9.70
N GLU A 381 -9.28 14.52 -10.17
CA GLU A 381 -9.75 15.84 -10.59
C GLU A 381 -10.80 15.77 -11.71
N ARG A 382 -10.57 14.94 -12.72
CA ARG A 382 -11.51 14.73 -13.84
C ARG A 382 -12.84 14.14 -13.37
N LEU A 383 -12.81 13.32 -12.31
CA LEU A 383 -13.98 12.73 -11.68
C LEU A 383 -14.68 13.68 -10.71
N GLY A 384 -14.06 14.82 -10.39
CA GLY A 384 -14.57 15.81 -9.45
C GLY A 384 -14.29 15.47 -7.98
N TYR A 385 -13.34 14.55 -7.70
CA TYR A 385 -12.97 14.15 -6.36
C TYR A 385 -11.83 15.03 -5.82
N SER A 386 -11.95 15.45 -4.57
CA SER A 386 -10.86 16.08 -3.85
C SER A 386 -9.71 15.09 -3.64
N ASN A 387 -8.46 15.58 -3.69
CA ASN A 387 -7.29 14.73 -3.51
C ASN A 387 -6.17 15.40 -2.73
N LEU A 388 -5.35 14.60 -2.05
CA LEU A 388 -4.22 15.04 -1.24
C LEU A 388 -3.04 14.10 -1.43
N ARG A 389 -1.83 14.66 -1.61
CA ARG A 389 -0.59 13.87 -1.58
C ARG A 389 -0.21 13.54 -0.15
N MET A 390 0.08 12.26 0.11
CA MET A 390 0.43 11.77 1.44
C MET A 390 1.33 10.54 1.38
N PRO A 391 2.13 10.25 2.42
CA PRO A 391 2.85 8.98 2.52
C PRO A 391 1.90 7.86 2.96
N SER A 392 2.27 6.60 2.65
CA SER A 392 1.78 5.45 3.40
C SER A 392 2.65 5.22 4.64
N GLY A 393 2.04 5.22 5.81
CA GLY A 393 2.69 4.84 7.08
C GLY A 393 2.79 3.33 7.27
N ALA A 394 2.00 2.55 6.52
CA ALA A 394 1.99 1.08 6.53
C ALA A 394 2.86 0.49 5.40
N GLY A 395 3.22 -0.79 5.52
CA GLY A 395 3.82 -1.55 4.44
C GLY A 395 2.74 -2.06 3.48
N HIS A 396 3.08 -2.27 2.20
CA HIS A 396 2.17 -2.81 1.18
C HIS A 396 2.95 -3.67 0.19
N ASP A 397 2.25 -4.51 -0.57
CA ASP A 397 2.85 -5.31 -1.64
C ASP A 397 3.52 -4.42 -2.71
N ALA A 398 2.97 -3.24 -2.97
CA ALA A 398 3.56 -2.23 -3.85
C ALA A 398 5.03 -1.91 -3.50
N GLN A 399 5.44 -2.07 -2.23
CA GLN A 399 6.83 -1.86 -1.80
C GLN A 399 7.80 -2.86 -2.46
N SER A 400 7.39 -4.11 -2.57
CA SER A 400 8.15 -5.16 -3.28
C SER A 400 8.10 -4.94 -4.78
N ILE A 401 6.90 -4.67 -5.30
CA ILE A 401 6.65 -4.51 -6.74
C ILE A 401 7.36 -3.28 -7.32
N ALA A 402 7.69 -2.28 -6.50
CA ALA A 402 8.51 -1.12 -6.90
C ALA A 402 9.90 -1.50 -7.44
N LEU A 403 10.38 -2.71 -7.16
CA LEU A 403 11.63 -3.24 -7.73
C LEU A 403 11.45 -3.88 -9.12
N LEU A 404 10.21 -4.13 -9.55
CA LEU A 404 9.88 -4.69 -10.87
C LEU A 404 9.51 -3.61 -11.89
N GLY A 405 9.02 -2.45 -11.42
CA GLY A 405 8.62 -1.35 -12.27
C GLY A 405 7.95 -0.21 -11.50
N PRO A 406 7.43 0.80 -12.20
CA PRO A 406 6.77 1.96 -11.59
C PRO A 406 5.53 1.54 -10.78
N VAL A 407 5.39 2.03 -9.55
CA VAL A 407 4.22 1.80 -8.71
C VAL A 407 3.49 3.09 -8.36
N GLY A 408 2.17 3.01 -8.21
CA GLY A 408 1.31 4.06 -7.69
C GLY A 408 0.28 3.48 -6.73
N MET A 409 -0.13 4.25 -5.71
CA MET A 409 -1.17 3.82 -4.78
C MET A 409 -2.21 4.92 -4.60
N ILE A 410 -3.45 4.49 -4.42
CA ILE A 410 -4.63 5.32 -4.23
C ILE A 410 -5.20 4.98 -2.86
N PHE A 411 -5.33 5.99 -1.99
CA PHE A 411 -5.99 5.80 -0.70
C PHE A 411 -7.42 6.34 -0.70
N VAL A 412 -8.26 5.68 0.08
CA VAL A 412 -9.60 6.16 0.44
C VAL A 412 -9.72 6.29 1.96
N PRO A 413 -10.56 7.21 2.49
CA PRO A 413 -10.65 7.48 3.91
C PRO A 413 -10.98 6.26 4.76
N SER A 414 -10.34 6.14 5.91
CA SER A 414 -10.70 5.20 6.99
C SER A 414 -11.41 5.96 8.09
N ARG A 415 -12.58 5.49 8.54
CA ARG A 415 -13.34 6.11 9.63
C ARG A 415 -12.52 6.07 10.93
N ASP A 416 -12.39 7.23 11.58
CA ASP A 416 -11.61 7.41 12.81
C ASP A 416 -10.14 6.95 12.66
N GLY A 417 -9.65 6.72 11.43
CA GLY A 417 -8.33 6.16 11.17
C GLY A 417 -8.14 4.72 11.65
N ILE A 418 -9.23 4.01 11.94
CA ILE A 418 -9.17 2.65 12.51
C ILE A 418 -8.88 1.64 11.40
N SER A 419 -7.84 0.82 11.61
CA SER A 419 -7.53 -0.39 10.85
C SER A 419 -7.07 -1.50 11.79
N HIS A 420 -6.92 -2.74 11.28
CA HIS A 420 -6.55 -3.92 12.06
C HIS A 420 -7.49 -4.18 13.24
N SER A 421 -8.78 -3.91 13.06
CA SER A 421 -9.80 -3.95 14.11
C SER A 421 -11.17 -4.33 13.54
N PRO A 422 -12.03 -4.99 14.33
CA PRO A 422 -13.43 -5.19 13.95
C PRO A 422 -14.23 -3.90 13.70
N LEU A 423 -13.70 -2.76 14.16
CA LEU A 423 -14.30 -1.43 13.98
C LEU A 423 -13.84 -0.73 12.70
N GLU A 424 -12.94 -1.35 11.92
CA GLU A 424 -12.48 -0.84 10.64
C GLU A 424 -13.66 -0.59 9.70
N PHE A 425 -13.70 0.60 9.12
CA PHE A 425 -14.77 0.95 8.20
C PHE A 425 -14.34 2.04 7.21
N THR A 426 -14.73 1.85 5.97
CA THR A 426 -14.64 2.85 4.91
C THR A 426 -16.03 3.04 4.29
N ASP A 427 -16.44 4.30 4.11
CA ASP A 427 -17.74 4.59 3.52
C ASP A 427 -17.85 3.96 2.12
N PRO A 428 -18.98 3.29 1.79
CA PRO A 428 -19.20 2.68 0.50
C PRO A 428 -18.97 3.62 -0.70
N GLN A 429 -19.27 4.92 -0.54
CA GLN A 429 -19.04 5.90 -1.60
C GLN A 429 -17.55 6.13 -1.82
N HIS A 430 -16.73 6.22 -0.75
CA HIS A 430 -15.29 6.36 -0.87
C HIS A 430 -14.64 5.14 -1.52
N VAL A 431 -15.11 3.93 -1.19
CA VAL A 431 -14.68 2.69 -1.88
C VAL A 431 -14.92 2.79 -3.38
N VAL A 432 -16.13 3.20 -3.79
CA VAL A 432 -16.49 3.34 -5.21
C VAL A 432 -15.71 4.47 -5.88
N ASN A 433 -15.48 5.59 -5.19
CA ASN A 433 -14.66 6.70 -5.69
C ASN A 433 -13.22 6.24 -5.98
N GLY A 434 -12.60 5.52 -5.05
CA GLY A 434 -11.26 4.94 -5.25
C GLY A 434 -11.19 3.99 -6.44
N MET A 435 -12.19 3.11 -6.60
CA MET A 435 -12.27 2.19 -7.75
C MET A 435 -12.43 2.94 -9.08
N ASN A 436 -13.19 4.03 -9.12
CA ASN A 436 -13.31 4.88 -10.31
C ASN A 436 -11.96 5.56 -10.64
N VAL A 437 -11.23 6.04 -9.64
CA VAL A 437 -9.89 6.62 -9.85
C VAL A 437 -8.94 5.55 -10.38
N LEU A 438 -8.95 4.34 -9.83
CA LEU A 438 -8.14 3.21 -10.31
C LEU A 438 -8.44 2.89 -11.78
N LEU A 439 -9.73 2.80 -12.17
CA LEU A 439 -10.16 2.57 -13.55
C LEU A 439 -9.62 3.65 -14.49
N HIS A 440 -9.81 4.91 -14.15
CA HIS A 440 -9.41 6.03 -15.00
C HIS A 440 -7.88 6.18 -15.08
N ALA A 441 -7.17 5.95 -13.98
CA ALA A 441 -5.70 5.94 -13.97
C ALA A 441 -5.15 4.82 -14.87
N LEU A 442 -5.72 3.62 -14.79
CA LEU A 442 -5.35 2.49 -15.66
C LEU A 442 -5.56 2.81 -17.14
N LEU A 443 -6.72 3.40 -17.50
CA LEU A 443 -7.03 3.80 -18.87
C LEU A 443 -6.08 4.90 -19.41
N ASP A 444 -5.65 5.81 -18.55
CA ASP A 444 -4.71 6.87 -18.95
C ASP A 444 -3.30 6.31 -19.15
N LEU A 445 -2.87 5.36 -18.33
CA LEU A 445 -1.58 4.66 -18.49
C LEU A 445 -1.52 3.82 -19.79
N ASP A 446 -2.64 3.21 -20.16
CA ASP A 446 -2.70 2.40 -21.39
C ASP A 446 -2.52 3.23 -22.69
N ARG A 447 -2.78 4.54 -22.63
CA ARG A 447 -2.68 5.47 -23.75
C ARG A 447 -1.30 6.08 -23.95
N GLY A 448 -0.57 6.22 -22.85
CA GLY A 448 0.73 6.90 -22.79
C GLY A 448 1.87 6.08 -23.28
#